data_c72706c030e52dd8f968446d281f5b7f
#
_entry.id   c72706c030e52dd8f968446d281f5b7f
#
_cell.length_a   1.000
_cell.length_b   1.000
_cell.length_c   1.000
_cell.angle_alpha   90.00
_cell.angle_beta   90.00
_cell.angle_gamma   90.00
#
_symmetry.space_group_name_H-M   'P 1'
#
loop_
_entity.id
_entity.type
_entity.pdbx_description
1 polymer ?
#
loop_
_entity_poly.entity_id
_entity_poly.type
_entity_poly.pdbx_seq_one_letter_code
_entity_poly.pdbx_strand_id
1 'polypeptide(L)'
;SIRWALLASQSIGKSTSTNLLRSDDVLNTLNCLKKLGVKIYLFKNKCEIYGTGINGYKYKKNIVLNAGNSGTLARLIMGLLVHSKNKIKIIGDKSLSKRDFLRVTKPLEKFGAKFKTNFGKLPVVIKGTKNPIPVKYKENKGSAQCKSAVMLAALNTKGKTIIKAKKSRNHSELLFKHLGIPIKIINTKKYDLIKIDGKKKIKSFNYKIPSDISSAAFFIVLTALSKNSKLNIKN
;
A
#
# COMPACT_ATOMS: atom_id res chain seq x y z
N SER A 1 3.70 7.54 5.10
CA SER A 1 3.54 8.31 3.84
C SER A 1 2.92 7.47 2.72
N ILE A 2 3.52 6.34 2.28
CA ILE A 2 3.02 5.52 1.14
C ILE A 2 1.57 5.06 1.36
N ARG A 3 1.26 4.48 2.52
CA ARG A 3 -0.10 3.99 2.82
C ARG A 3 -1.14 5.11 2.81
N TRP A 4 -0.77 6.28 3.35
CA TRP A 4 -1.62 7.46 3.29
C TRP A 4 -1.93 7.83 1.83
N ALA A 5 -0.91 7.96 0.98
CA ALA A 5 -1.09 8.34 -0.42
C ALA A 5 -1.97 7.34 -1.20
N LEU A 6 -1.75 6.04 -0.99
CA LEU A 6 -2.55 4.99 -1.61
C LEU A 6 -4.03 5.07 -1.17
N LEU A 7 -4.32 5.28 0.13
CA LEU A 7 -5.70 5.39 0.61
C LEU A 7 -6.34 6.72 0.25
N ALA A 8 -5.59 7.83 0.29
CA ALA A 8 -6.06 9.12 -0.19
C ALA A 8 -6.45 9.09 -1.67
N SER A 9 -5.75 8.31 -2.49
CA SER A 9 -6.12 8.13 -3.90
C SER A 9 -7.45 7.40 -4.10
N GLN A 10 -7.89 6.61 -3.11
CA GLN A 10 -9.16 5.88 -3.12
C GLN A 10 -10.31 6.63 -2.44
N SER A 11 -10.04 7.77 -1.84
CA SER A 11 -11.06 8.63 -1.22
C SER A 11 -11.83 9.43 -2.27
N ILE A 12 -12.94 10.05 -1.87
CA ILE A 12 -13.68 11.00 -2.69
C ILE A 12 -13.41 12.39 -2.15
N GLY A 13 -12.90 13.28 -3.01
CA GLY A 13 -12.56 14.66 -2.65
C GLY A 13 -11.08 14.85 -2.32
N LYS A 14 -10.75 15.99 -1.71
CA LYS A 14 -9.38 16.41 -1.41
C LYS A 14 -8.95 15.92 -0.04
N SER A 15 -7.93 15.05 0.01
CA SER A 15 -7.23 14.65 1.24
C SER A 15 -5.91 15.41 1.35
N THR A 16 -5.57 15.83 2.57
CA THR A 16 -4.35 16.61 2.84
C THR A 16 -3.49 15.91 3.90
N SER A 17 -2.20 15.85 3.68
CA SER A 17 -1.26 15.44 4.74
C SER A 17 -0.23 16.49 5.03
N THR A 18 0.19 16.53 6.29
CA THR A 18 1.40 17.22 6.75
C THR A 18 2.43 16.19 7.16
N ASN A 19 3.70 16.61 7.24
CA ASN A 19 4.83 15.75 7.62
C ASN A 19 5.04 14.55 6.67
N LEU A 20 4.78 14.72 5.35
CA LEU A 20 5.02 13.67 4.37
C LEU A 20 6.53 13.47 4.19
N LEU A 21 6.98 12.23 4.37
CA LEU A 21 8.37 11.87 4.09
C LEU A 21 8.67 12.03 2.59
N ARG A 22 9.70 12.81 2.24
CA ARG A 22 10.11 13.07 0.85
C ARG A 22 11.20 12.11 0.36
N SER A 23 11.12 10.85 0.72
CA SER A 23 12.00 9.83 0.19
C SER A 23 11.61 9.44 -1.24
N ASP A 24 12.54 8.87 -1.99
CA ASP A 24 12.32 8.35 -3.35
C ASP A 24 11.14 7.39 -3.40
N ASP A 25 10.99 6.55 -2.37
CA ASP A 25 9.87 5.61 -2.24
C ASP A 25 8.51 6.33 -2.27
N VAL A 26 8.40 7.45 -1.56
CA VAL A 26 7.16 8.24 -1.50
C VAL A 26 6.96 9.02 -2.79
N LEU A 27 8.01 9.64 -3.33
CA LEU A 27 7.95 10.36 -4.60
C LEU A 27 7.56 9.43 -5.77
N ASN A 28 8.13 8.24 -5.83
CA ASN A 28 7.73 7.20 -6.80
C ASN A 28 6.27 6.77 -6.61
N THR A 29 5.78 6.73 -5.37
CA THR A 29 4.35 6.46 -5.11
C THR A 29 3.46 7.55 -5.69
N LEU A 30 3.77 8.82 -5.44
CA LEU A 30 3.00 9.94 -5.97
C LEU A 30 3.03 9.95 -7.52
N ASN A 31 4.18 9.67 -8.11
CA ASN A 31 4.34 9.59 -9.57
C ASN A 31 3.53 8.43 -10.18
N CYS A 32 3.52 7.25 -9.56
CA CYS A 32 2.66 6.15 -9.99
C CYS A 32 1.18 6.51 -9.91
N LEU A 33 0.75 7.16 -8.83
CA LEU A 33 -0.63 7.61 -8.67
C LEU A 33 -1.02 8.69 -9.70
N LYS A 34 -0.13 9.65 -10.02
CA LYS A 34 -0.34 10.62 -11.10
C LYS A 34 -0.56 9.91 -12.45
N LYS A 35 0.25 8.89 -12.77
CA LYS A 35 0.07 8.08 -13.98
C LYS A 35 -1.27 7.33 -14.01
N LEU A 36 -1.83 7.02 -12.84
CA LEU A 36 -3.15 6.41 -12.68
C LEU A 36 -4.30 7.44 -12.73
N GLY A 37 -3.99 8.71 -13.04
CA GLY A 37 -4.97 9.79 -13.20
C GLY A 37 -5.35 10.50 -11.91
N VAL A 38 -4.57 10.31 -10.85
CA VAL A 38 -4.79 11.01 -9.57
C VAL A 38 -4.14 12.39 -9.61
N LYS A 39 -4.92 13.45 -9.32
CA LYS A 39 -4.43 14.82 -9.21
C LYS A 39 -3.74 15.02 -7.87
N ILE A 40 -2.46 15.42 -7.88
CA ILE A 40 -1.62 15.53 -6.68
C ILE A 40 -0.80 16.80 -6.72
N TYR A 41 -0.85 17.55 -5.62
CA TYR A 41 -0.03 18.73 -5.38
C TYR A 41 0.88 18.50 -4.18
N LEU A 42 2.17 18.72 -4.37
CA LEU A 42 3.19 18.56 -3.34
C LEU A 42 3.79 19.93 -3.02
N PHE A 43 3.54 20.43 -1.82
CA PHE A 43 4.07 21.67 -1.27
C PHE A 43 5.19 21.38 -0.26
N LYS A 44 5.91 22.42 0.19
CA LYS A 44 7.00 22.25 1.17
C LYS A 44 6.60 21.42 2.39
N ASN A 45 5.47 21.74 3.02
CA ASN A 45 5.05 21.15 4.30
C ASN A 45 3.76 20.31 4.21
N LYS A 46 3.14 20.23 3.04
CA LYS A 46 1.89 19.48 2.85
C LYS A 46 1.83 18.79 1.50
N CYS A 47 1.01 17.74 1.41
CA CYS A 47 0.65 17.10 0.16
C CYS A 47 -0.87 17.03 0.06
N GLU A 48 -1.42 17.38 -1.09
CA GLU A 48 -2.84 17.30 -1.39
C GLU A 48 -3.07 16.25 -2.48
N ILE A 49 -4.01 15.33 -2.23
CA ILE A 49 -4.42 14.30 -3.17
C ILE A 49 -5.93 14.41 -3.39
N TYR A 50 -6.32 14.59 -4.64
CA TYR A 50 -7.72 14.52 -5.05
C TYR A 50 -8.03 13.08 -5.43
N GLY A 51 -8.64 12.36 -4.49
CA GLY A 51 -8.93 10.95 -4.65
C GLY A 51 -9.99 10.72 -5.73
N THR A 52 -9.84 9.62 -6.44
CA THR A 52 -10.72 9.25 -7.56
C THR A 52 -11.86 8.31 -7.14
N GLY A 53 -11.91 7.98 -5.86
CA GLY A 53 -12.80 6.96 -5.33
C GLY A 53 -12.30 5.53 -5.60
N ILE A 54 -13.00 4.57 -5.00
CA ILE A 54 -12.70 3.14 -5.19
C ILE A 54 -12.91 2.78 -6.67
N ASN A 55 -11.91 2.15 -7.29
CA ASN A 55 -11.87 1.80 -8.72
C ASN A 55 -11.92 2.98 -9.69
N GLY A 56 -11.70 4.20 -9.21
CA GLY A 56 -11.82 5.42 -10.01
C GLY A 56 -10.59 5.77 -10.86
N TYR A 57 -9.55 4.97 -10.87
CA TYR A 57 -8.34 5.25 -11.65
C TYR A 57 -8.63 5.36 -13.15
N LYS A 58 -8.11 6.44 -13.77
CA LYS A 58 -8.23 6.72 -15.21
C LYS A 58 -6.83 6.79 -15.82
N TYR A 59 -6.49 5.88 -16.70
CA TYR A 59 -5.14 5.77 -17.27
C TYR A 59 -5.18 5.18 -18.69
N LYS A 60 -4.12 5.46 -19.46
CA LYS A 60 -3.95 4.95 -20.84
C LYS A 60 -3.70 3.43 -20.83
N LYS A 61 -4.02 2.75 -21.92
CA LYS A 61 -3.68 1.33 -22.11
C LYS A 61 -2.16 1.11 -21.97
N ASN A 62 -1.76 -0.04 -21.42
CA ASN A 62 -0.36 -0.50 -21.34
C ASN A 62 0.59 0.46 -20.59
N ILE A 63 0.10 1.14 -19.54
CA ILE A 63 0.96 2.01 -18.75
C ILE A 63 2.03 1.22 -17.98
N VAL A 64 3.16 1.89 -17.74
CA VAL A 64 4.27 1.39 -16.94
C VAL A 64 4.37 2.21 -15.66
N LEU A 65 4.27 1.54 -14.52
CA LEU A 65 4.47 2.11 -13.19
C LEU A 65 5.88 1.74 -12.71
N ASN A 66 6.71 2.75 -12.50
CA ASN A 66 8.07 2.53 -11.97
C ASN A 66 8.06 2.73 -10.45
N ALA A 67 8.32 1.66 -9.72
CA ALA A 67 8.40 1.69 -8.26
C ALA A 67 9.79 2.12 -7.73
N GLY A 68 10.78 2.34 -8.60
CA GLY A 68 12.15 2.59 -8.17
C GLY A 68 12.67 1.44 -7.33
N ASN A 69 13.18 1.72 -6.12
CA ASN A 69 13.57 0.71 -5.13
C ASN A 69 12.45 0.34 -4.15
N SER A 70 11.27 0.95 -4.26
CA SER A 70 10.20 0.82 -3.27
C SER A 70 9.48 -0.52 -3.33
N GLY A 71 9.93 -1.47 -2.54
CA GLY A 71 9.23 -2.74 -2.35
C GLY A 71 7.85 -2.59 -1.70
N THR A 72 7.66 -1.54 -0.89
CA THR A 72 6.37 -1.22 -0.28
C THR A 72 5.39 -0.75 -1.33
N LEU A 73 5.76 0.24 -2.15
CA LEU A 73 4.93 0.71 -3.25
C LEU A 73 4.55 -0.44 -4.18
N ALA A 74 5.56 -1.15 -4.71
CA ALA A 74 5.34 -2.20 -5.71
C ALA A 74 4.33 -3.26 -5.22
N ARG A 75 4.44 -3.68 -3.95
CA ARG A 75 3.54 -4.71 -3.41
C ARG A 75 2.15 -4.17 -3.06
N LEU A 76 2.07 -3.01 -2.43
CA LEU A 76 0.79 -2.47 -1.98
C LEU A 76 -0.09 -2.01 -3.15
N ILE A 77 0.49 -1.35 -4.15
CA ILE A 77 -0.28 -0.86 -5.29
C ILE A 77 -0.93 -1.99 -6.08
N MET A 78 -0.29 -3.18 -6.15
CA MET A 78 -0.88 -4.37 -6.78
C MET A 78 -2.24 -4.73 -6.19
N GLY A 79 -2.42 -4.54 -4.87
CA GLY A 79 -3.71 -4.75 -4.21
C GLY A 79 -4.81 -3.84 -4.75
N LEU A 80 -4.51 -2.56 -4.97
CA LEU A 80 -5.47 -1.62 -5.56
C LEU A 80 -5.75 -1.90 -7.05
N LEU A 81 -4.81 -2.56 -7.73
CA LEU A 81 -4.89 -2.82 -9.16
C LEU A 81 -5.58 -4.15 -9.53
N VAL A 82 -6.08 -4.92 -8.56
CA VAL A 82 -6.86 -6.15 -8.86
C VAL A 82 -8.11 -5.86 -9.71
N HIS A 83 -8.58 -4.64 -9.72
CA HIS A 83 -9.70 -4.15 -10.55
C HIS A 83 -9.25 -3.44 -11.84
N SER A 84 -7.98 -3.44 -12.18
CA SER A 84 -7.48 -2.69 -13.33
C SER A 84 -8.19 -3.13 -14.62
N LYS A 85 -8.76 -2.16 -15.36
CA LYS A 85 -9.45 -2.42 -16.63
C LYS A 85 -8.46 -2.84 -17.74
N ASN A 86 -7.31 -2.20 -17.78
CA ASN A 86 -6.26 -2.43 -18.76
C ASN A 86 -5.03 -3.08 -18.12
N LYS A 87 -4.21 -3.70 -18.94
CA LYS A 87 -2.92 -4.23 -18.46
C LYS A 87 -2.04 -3.11 -17.93
N ILE A 88 -1.41 -3.36 -16.79
CA ILE A 88 -0.46 -2.46 -16.14
C ILE A 88 0.84 -3.22 -15.90
N LYS A 89 1.96 -2.64 -16.30
CA LYS A 89 3.29 -3.20 -16.04
C LYS A 89 3.93 -2.46 -14.86
N ILE A 90 4.41 -3.21 -13.86
CA ILE A 90 5.19 -2.67 -12.76
C ILE A 90 6.64 -3.04 -12.97
N ILE A 91 7.51 -2.03 -12.90
CA ILE A 91 8.96 -2.17 -12.96
C ILE A 91 9.60 -1.57 -11.70
N GLY A 92 10.86 -1.86 -11.50
CA GLY A 92 11.67 -1.28 -10.45
C GLY A 92 13.13 -1.21 -10.86
N ASP A 93 13.97 -0.72 -9.98
CA ASP A 93 15.40 -0.72 -10.17
C ASP A 93 16.02 -2.13 -10.17
N LYS A 94 17.33 -2.20 -10.37
CA LYS A 94 18.08 -3.46 -10.42
C LYS A 94 17.95 -4.27 -9.12
N SER A 95 17.91 -3.62 -7.96
CA SER A 95 17.78 -4.27 -6.65
C SER A 95 16.36 -4.79 -6.42
N LEU A 96 15.34 -3.96 -6.65
CA LEU A 96 13.94 -4.36 -6.48
C LEU A 96 13.56 -5.48 -7.45
N SER A 97 14.10 -5.44 -8.66
CA SER A 97 13.82 -6.45 -9.70
C SER A 97 14.28 -7.85 -9.35
N LYS A 98 15.21 -8.01 -8.41
CA LYS A 98 15.67 -9.32 -7.93
C LYS A 98 14.79 -9.92 -6.83
N ARG A 99 13.88 -9.14 -6.22
CA ARG A 99 13.05 -9.56 -5.07
C ARG A 99 11.89 -10.45 -5.52
N ASP A 100 11.46 -11.36 -4.63
CA ASP A 100 10.30 -12.22 -4.85
C ASP A 100 8.98 -11.44 -4.74
N PHE A 101 8.13 -11.58 -5.76
CA PHE A 101 6.79 -11.02 -5.84
C PHE A 101 5.69 -12.08 -5.80
N LEU A 102 6.02 -13.38 -5.88
CA LEU A 102 5.01 -14.45 -5.78
C LEU A 102 4.26 -14.42 -4.46
N ARG A 103 4.93 -13.96 -3.40
CA ARG A 103 4.34 -13.79 -2.06
C ARG A 103 3.15 -12.82 -2.04
N VAL A 104 3.04 -11.91 -3.00
CA VAL A 104 1.94 -10.96 -3.12
C VAL A 104 1.05 -11.27 -4.31
N THR A 105 1.59 -11.73 -5.45
CA THR A 105 0.77 -12.01 -6.64
C THR A 105 -0.15 -13.21 -6.41
N LYS A 106 0.38 -14.33 -5.87
CA LYS A 106 -0.43 -15.53 -5.59
C LYS A 106 -1.69 -15.27 -4.73
N PRO A 107 -1.62 -14.57 -3.57
CA PRO A 107 -2.84 -14.22 -2.84
C PRO A 107 -3.75 -13.26 -3.59
N LEU A 108 -3.22 -12.35 -4.41
CA LEU A 108 -4.03 -11.42 -5.20
C LEU A 108 -4.72 -12.10 -6.40
N GLU A 109 -4.15 -13.15 -6.96
CA GLU A 109 -4.78 -13.98 -7.99
C GLU A 109 -6.09 -14.61 -7.51
N LYS A 110 -6.19 -14.91 -6.22
CA LYS A 110 -7.42 -15.44 -5.61
C LYS A 110 -8.61 -14.48 -5.72
N PHE A 111 -8.37 -13.18 -5.88
CA PHE A 111 -9.43 -12.20 -6.17
C PHE A 111 -9.92 -12.23 -7.62
N GLY A 112 -9.28 -13.03 -8.50
CA GLY A 112 -9.63 -13.18 -9.92
C GLY A 112 -8.78 -12.36 -10.88
N ALA A 113 -7.81 -11.58 -10.39
CA ALA A 113 -6.82 -10.90 -11.24
C ALA A 113 -5.75 -11.88 -11.75
N LYS A 114 -5.13 -11.56 -12.90
CA LYS A 114 -4.04 -12.36 -13.48
C LYS A 114 -2.72 -11.58 -13.38
N PHE A 115 -1.66 -12.28 -12.98
CA PHE A 115 -0.32 -11.72 -12.85
C PHE A 115 0.66 -12.52 -13.70
N LYS A 116 1.41 -11.84 -14.55
CA LYS A 116 2.56 -12.44 -15.26
C LYS A 116 3.84 -11.83 -14.68
N THR A 117 4.72 -12.66 -14.17
CA THR A 117 6.00 -12.28 -13.56
C THR A 117 7.15 -12.79 -14.40
N ASN A 118 8.33 -12.24 -14.22
CA ASN A 118 9.57 -12.81 -14.72
C ASN A 118 10.15 -13.73 -13.64
N PHE A 119 9.85 -15.04 -13.70
CA PHE A 119 10.26 -16.05 -12.70
C PHE A 119 9.99 -15.60 -11.25
N GLY A 120 8.79 -15.05 -10.99
CA GLY A 120 8.42 -14.54 -9.67
C GLY A 120 8.98 -13.15 -9.32
N LYS A 121 9.69 -12.51 -10.22
CA LYS A 121 10.37 -11.21 -10.07
C LYS A 121 9.72 -10.15 -10.94
N LEU A 122 10.21 -8.88 -10.85
CA LEU A 122 9.82 -7.84 -11.79
C LEU A 122 10.45 -8.10 -13.19
N PRO A 123 9.82 -7.62 -14.26
CA PRO A 123 8.55 -6.88 -14.27
C PRO A 123 7.35 -7.77 -13.96
N VAL A 124 6.35 -7.17 -13.31
CA VAL A 124 5.04 -7.81 -13.11
C VAL A 124 4.01 -7.12 -14.00
N VAL A 125 3.32 -7.90 -14.82
CA VAL A 125 2.18 -7.43 -15.62
C VAL A 125 0.90 -7.89 -14.96
N ILE A 126 0.02 -6.92 -14.66
CA ILE A 126 -1.26 -7.15 -14.00
C ILE A 126 -2.37 -6.99 -15.04
N LYS A 127 -3.28 -7.96 -15.10
CA LYS A 127 -4.59 -7.86 -15.75
C LYS A 127 -5.64 -8.05 -14.67
N GLY A 128 -6.31 -7.00 -14.27
CA GLY A 128 -7.35 -7.05 -13.24
C GLY A 128 -8.60 -7.78 -13.72
N THR A 129 -9.56 -7.89 -12.82
CA THR A 129 -10.87 -8.49 -13.09
C THR A 129 -11.98 -7.45 -12.88
N LYS A 130 -13.08 -7.56 -13.65
CA LYS A 130 -14.26 -6.72 -13.46
C LYS A 130 -15.00 -7.06 -12.17
N ASN A 131 -14.99 -8.32 -11.78
CA ASN A 131 -15.73 -8.86 -10.66
C ASN A 131 -14.79 -9.61 -9.70
N PRO A 132 -14.01 -8.90 -8.87
CA PRO A 132 -13.21 -9.57 -7.86
C PRO A 132 -14.08 -10.22 -6.80
N ILE A 133 -13.65 -11.37 -6.33
CA ILE A 133 -14.31 -12.15 -5.29
C ILE A 133 -13.59 -12.01 -3.96
N PRO A 134 -14.30 -11.96 -2.82
CA PRO A 134 -13.66 -11.91 -1.50
C PRO A 134 -12.95 -13.22 -1.20
N VAL A 135 -11.85 -13.13 -0.45
CA VAL A 135 -10.98 -14.29 -0.21
C VAL A 135 -10.80 -14.58 1.27
N LYS A 136 -10.53 -15.86 1.58
CA LYS A 136 -9.92 -16.27 2.85
C LYS A 136 -8.42 -16.46 2.61
N TYR A 137 -7.60 -15.66 3.29
CA TYR A 137 -6.14 -15.65 3.11
C TYR A 137 -5.41 -15.92 4.42
N LYS A 138 -4.40 -16.80 4.36
CA LYS A 138 -3.52 -17.11 5.49
C LYS A 138 -2.12 -16.57 5.20
N GLU A 139 -1.66 -15.60 6.00
CA GLU A 139 -0.32 -15.03 5.93
C GLU A 139 0.54 -15.67 7.02
N ASN A 140 1.47 -16.55 6.65
CA ASN A 140 2.25 -17.36 7.59
C ASN A 140 3.65 -16.83 7.86
N LYS A 141 4.13 -15.85 7.07
CA LYS A 141 5.54 -15.35 7.15
C LYS A 141 5.69 -14.06 7.95
N GLY A 142 4.60 -13.51 8.51
CA GLY A 142 4.63 -12.24 9.24
C GLY A 142 4.89 -11.04 8.34
N SER A 143 4.46 -11.09 7.07
CA SER A 143 4.66 -9.99 6.13
C SER A 143 3.57 -8.94 6.20
N ALA A 144 3.88 -7.80 6.82
CA ALA A 144 2.97 -6.65 6.83
C ALA A 144 2.64 -6.14 5.41
N GLN A 145 3.56 -6.26 4.44
CA GLN A 145 3.32 -5.80 3.07
C GLN A 145 2.35 -6.72 2.33
N CYS A 146 2.51 -8.05 2.42
CA CYS A 146 1.59 -9.00 1.78
C CYS A 146 0.19 -8.89 2.40
N LYS A 147 0.10 -8.80 3.73
CA LYS A 147 -1.15 -8.54 4.45
C LYS A 147 -1.82 -7.25 3.96
N SER A 148 -1.07 -6.14 3.91
CA SER A 148 -1.59 -4.85 3.45
C SER A 148 -2.04 -4.87 1.98
N ALA A 149 -1.34 -5.55 1.09
CA ALA A 149 -1.76 -5.69 -0.31
C ALA A 149 -3.12 -6.40 -0.42
N VAL A 150 -3.34 -7.48 0.34
CA VAL A 150 -4.63 -8.18 0.39
C VAL A 150 -5.72 -7.31 1.02
N MET A 151 -5.41 -6.52 2.06
CA MET A 151 -6.34 -5.55 2.65
C MET A 151 -6.78 -4.49 1.62
N LEU A 152 -5.83 -3.96 0.83
CA LEU A 152 -6.12 -2.98 -0.22
C LEU A 152 -6.94 -3.59 -1.38
N ALA A 153 -6.71 -4.86 -1.73
CA ALA A 153 -7.56 -5.56 -2.68
C ALA A 153 -8.99 -5.73 -2.15
N ALA A 154 -9.13 -6.03 -0.86
CA ALA A 154 -10.43 -6.16 -0.20
C ALA A 154 -11.25 -4.86 -0.25
N LEU A 155 -10.63 -3.67 -0.22
CA LEU A 155 -11.35 -2.39 -0.39
C LEU A 155 -12.16 -2.35 -1.67
N ASN A 156 -11.62 -2.92 -2.73
CA ASN A 156 -12.19 -2.88 -4.08
C ASN A 156 -13.12 -4.06 -4.36
N THR A 157 -13.32 -4.96 -3.39
CA THR A 157 -14.05 -6.22 -3.57
C THR A 157 -15.34 -6.21 -2.77
N LYS A 158 -16.49 -6.47 -3.42
CA LYS A 158 -17.78 -6.61 -2.72
C LYS A 158 -17.77 -7.87 -1.87
N GLY A 159 -18.19 -7.76 -0.61
CA GLY A 159 -18.27 -8.87 0.32
C GLY A 159 -17.12 -8.89 1.34
N LYS A 160 -17.04 -9.94 2.13
CA LYS A 160 -16.19 -10.07 3.31
C LYS A 160 -14.91 -10.84 3.01
N THR A 161 -13.77 -10.15 3.00
CA THR A 161 -12.45 -10.77 2.96
C THR A 161 -11.96 -11.06 4.37
N ILE A 162 -11.41 -12.26 4.58
CA ILE A 162 -10.90 -12.72 5.88
C ILE A 162 -9.42 -13.02 5.76
N ILE A 163 -8.61 -12.39 6.61
CA ILE A 163 -7.15 -12.57 6.63
C ILE A 163 -6.76 -13.09 8.01
N LYS A 164 -6.17 -14.30 8.06
CA LYS A 164 -5.48 -14.82 9.25
C LYS A 164 -3.99 -14.58 9.06
N ALA A 165 -3.42 -13.62 9.77
CA ALA A 165 -2.05 -13.20 9.59
C ALA A 165 -1.20 -13.46 10.83
N LYS A 166 0.01 -14.00 10.66
CA LYS A 166 1.02 -14.00 11.71
C LYS A 166 1.31 -12.55 12.10
N LYS A 167 1.58 -12.31 13.39
CA LYS A 167 1.81 -10.95 13.91
C LYS A 167 2.89 -10.22 13.12
N SER A 168 2.58 -8.98 12.78
CA SER A 168 3.45 -8.08 12.03
C SER A 168 3.00 -6.63 12.25
N ARG A 169 3.72 -5.64 11.70
CA ARG A 169 3.31 -4.23 11.76
C ARG A 169 1.86 -4.06 11.32
N ASN A 170 1.08 -3.26 12.05
CA ASN A 170 -0.36 -3.08 11.89
C ASN A 170 -0.76 -1.69 11.34
N HIS A 171 0.16 -0.99 10.69
CA HIS A 171 -0.05 0.38 10.21
C HIS A 171 -1.23 0.51 9.24
N SER A 172 -1.51 -0.50 8.42
CA SER A 172 -2.66 -0.48 7.51
C SER A 172 -3.97 -0.66 8.26
N GLU A 173 -3.99 -1.52 9.24
CA GLU A 173 -5.16 -1.78 10.10
C GLU A 173 -5.55 -0.53 10.89
N LEU A 174 -4.56 0.15 11.47
CA LEU A 174 -4.79 1.40 12.21
C LEU A 174 -5.34 2.48 11.29
N LEU A 175 -4.77 2.63 10.08
CA LEU A 175 -5.24 3.63 9.13
C LEU A 175 -6.63 3.29 8.58
N PHE A 176 -6.96 2.02 8.35
CA PHE A 176 -8.31 1.58 7.98
C PHE A 176 -9.33 1.93 9.05
N LYS A 177 -9.03 1.67 10.33
CA LYS A 177 -9.88 2.05 11.46
C LYS A 177 -10.07 3.57 11.53
N HIS A 178 -8.99 4.34 11.41
CA HIS A 178 -9.03 5.80 11.43
C HIS A 178 -9.92 6.38 10.32
N LEU A 179 -9.95 5.74 9.16
CA LEU A 179 -10.78 6.16 8.01
C LEU A 179 -12.22 5.62 8.07
N GLY A 180 -12.62 4.95 9.14
CA GLY A 180 -13.96 4.36 9.26
C GLY A 180 -14.25 3.25 8.23
N ILE A 181 -13.19 2.65 7.65
CA ILE A 181 -13.35 1.50 6.75
C ILE A 181 -13.82 0.31 7.60
N PRO A 182 -14.88 -0.41 7.18
CA PRO A 182 -15.40 -1.53 7.95
C PRO A 182 -14.39 -2.66 8.09
N ILE A 183 -13.68 -2.64 9.20
CA ILE A 183 -12.67 -3.63 9.56
C ILE A 183 -12.89 -4.12 10.99
N LYS A 184 -12.92 -5.44 11.17
CA LYS A 184 -12.90 -6.09 12.48
C LYS A 184 -11.59 -6.84 12.66
N ILE A 185 -10.90 -6.58 13.75
CA ILE A 185 -9.61 -7.22 14.06
C ILE A 185 -9.77 -7.95 15.39
N ILE A 186 -9.45 -9.23 15.39
CA ILE A 186 -9.40 -10.08 16.56
C ILE A 186 -7.94 -10.48 16.75
N ASN A 187 -7.34 -9.96 17.81
CA ASN A 187 -5.94 -10.23 18.15
C ASN A 187 -5.85 -11.48 19.02
N THR A 188 -5.02 -12.44 18.64
CA THR A 188 -4.67 -13.58 19.47
C THR A 188 -3.18 -13.53 19.84
N LYS A 189 -2.69 -14.42 20.68
CA LYS A 189 -1.25 -14.48 21.02
C LYS A 189 -0.38 -14.77 19.78
N LYS A 190 -0.83 -15.62 18.85
CA LYS A 190 -0.04 -16.10 17.71
C LYS A 190 -0.34 -15.40 16.37
N TYR A 191 -1.56 -14.89 16.18
CA TYR A 191 -2.00 -14.30 14.90
C TYR A 191 -3.08 -13.25 15.11
N ASP A 192 -3.33 -12.47 14.09
CA ASP A 192 -4.44 -11.54 13.99
C ASP A 192 -5.44 -12.06 12.95
N LEU A 193 -6.73 -12.06 13.30
CA LEU A 193 -7.82 -12.34 12.37
C LEU A 193 -8.46 -11.02 11.96
N ILE A 194 -8.34 -10.67 10.68
CA ILE A 194 -8.79 -9.40 10.12
C ILE A 194 -9.94 -9.70 9.15
N LYS A 195 -11.09 -9.05 9.37
CA LYS A 195 -12.27 -9.14 8.50
C LYS A 195 -12.53 -7.76 7.91
N ILE A 196 -12.67 -7.67 6.59
CA ILE A 196 -12.87 -6.40 5.87
C ILE A 196 -14.08 -6.55 4.96
N ASP A 197 -15.02 -5.63 5.09
CA ASP A 197 -16.15 -5.48 4.16
C ASP A 197 -15.80 -4.41 3.13
N GLY A 198 -15.67 -4.81 1.86
CA GLY A 198 -15.23 -3.95 0.79
C GLY A 198 -16.33 -3.10 0.14
N LYS A 199 -15.91 -2.23 -0.81
CA LYS A 199 -16.75 -1.30 -1.59
C LYS A 199 -17.50 -0.25 -0.77
N LYS A 200 -16.98 0.16 0.37
CA LYS A 200 -17.49 1.31 1.12
C LYS A 200 -16.77 2.58 0.67
N LYS A 201 -17.52 3.67 0.46
CA LYS A 201 -16.95 4.97 0.11
C LYS A 201 -16.01 5.46 1.21
N ILE A 202 -14.85 5.94 0.82
CA ILE A 202 -13.89 6.59 1.72
C ILE A 202 -14.02 8.09 1.53
N LYS A 203 -14.35 8.83 2.58
CA LYS A 203 -14.37 10.29 2.56
C LYS A 203 -12.95 10.83 2.51
N SER A 204 -12.75 12.02 1.96
CA SER A 204 -11.47 12.73 2.06
C SER A 204 -11.11 13.01 3.52
N PHE A 205 -9.83 13.09 3.82
CA PHE A 205 -9.35 13.21 5.19
C PHE A 205 -8.04 13.99 5.29
N ASN A 206 -7.86 14.67 6.41
CA ASN A 206 -6.62 15.32 6.78
C ASN A 206 -5.84 14.42 7.74
N TYR A 207 -4.54 14.31 7.55
CA TYR A 207 -3.72 13.40 8.32
C TYR A 207 -2.32 13.97 8.57
N LYS A 208 -1.92 14.06 9.84
CA LYS A 208 -0.53 14.31 10.19
C LYS A 208 0.21 12.98 10.20
N ILE A 209 1.13 12.80 9.26
CA ILE A 209 1.86 11.55 9.12
C ILE A 209 2.88 11.44 10.25
N PRO A 210 2.87 10.36 11.04
CA PRO A 210 3.89 10.13 12.05
C PRO A 210 5.25 9.91 11.40
N SER A 211 6.31 10.25 12.12
CA SER A 211 7.70 10.07 11.67
C SER A 211 8.02 8.60 11.46
N ASP A 212 9.00 8.32 10.59
CA ASP A 212 9.37 6.96 10.24
C ASP A 212 10.50 6.44 11.14
N ILE A 213 10.13 5.62 12.12
CA ILE A 213 11.08 4.97 13.03
C ILE A 213 12.11 4.10 12.29
N SER A 214 11.78 3.57 11.11
CA SER A 214 12.73 2.78 10.32
C SER A 214 13.85 3.65 9.76
N SER A 215 13.53 4.88 9.37
CA SER A 215 14.55 5.87 8.95
C SER A 215 15.37 6.38 10.13
N ALA A 216 14.76 6.50 11.30
CA ALA A 216 15.45 6.90 12.52
C ALA A 216 16.41 5.83 13.07
N ALA A 217 16.22 4.56 12.70
CA ALA A 217 16.98 3.43 13.24
C ALA A 217 18.50 3.61 13.07
N PHE A 218 18.97 4.18 11.96
CA PHE A 218 20.39 4.45 11.73
C PHE A 218 20.96 5.39 12.77
N PHE A 219 20.25 6.48 13.08
CA PHE A 219 20.68 7.46 14.11
C PHE A 219 20.57 6.88 15.52
N ILE A 220 19.55 6.06 15.79
CA ILE A 220 19.40 5.36 17.07
C ILE A 220 20.60 4.46 17.32
N VAL A 221 20.98 3.64 16.35
CA VAL A 221 22.15 2.73 16.47
C VAL A 221 23.42 3.52 16.59
N LEU A 222 23.63 4.53 15.76
CA LEU A 222 24.82 5.40 15.84
C LEU A 222 24.97 6.01 17.24
N THR A 223 23.88 6.55 17.78
CA THR A 223 23.90 7.17 19.13
C THR A 223 24.16 6.13 20.22
N ALA A 224 23.59 4.92 20.10
CA ALA A 224 23.82 3.84 21.07
C ALA A 224 25.27 3.33 21.07
N LEU A 225 25.97 3.45 19.96
CA LEU A 225 27.39 3.08 19.83
C LEU A 225 28.38 4.22 20.18
N SER A 226 27.89 5.45 20.29
CA SER A 226 28.73 6.64 20.57
C SER A 226 28.73 6.98 22.05
N LYS A 227 29.92 7.21 22.64
CA LYS A 227 30.04 7.66 24.03
C LYS A 227 29.47 9.08 24.20
N ASN A 228 28.82 9.33 25.34
CA ASN A 228 28.28 10.66 25.74
C ASN A 228 27.35 11.28 24.69
N SER A 229 26.62 10.48 23.91
CA SER A 229 25.74 10.95 22.86
C SER A 229 24.28 10.93 23.27
N LYS A 230 23.52 11.93 22.81
CA LYS A 230 22.07 12.05 23.04
C LYS A 230 21.34 12.24 21.72
N LEU A 231 20.30 11.45 21.48
CA LEU A 231 19.40 11.58 20.33
C LEU A 231 18.02 12.02 20.79
N ASN A 232 17.50 13.09 20.21
CA ASN A 232 16.13 13.54 20.46
C ASN A 232 15.30 13.38 19.18
N ILE A 233 14.38 12.41 19.16
CA ILE A 233 13.51 12.15 18.02
C ILE A 233 12.19 12.87 18.26
N LYS A 234 11.90 13.86 17.41
CA LYS A 234 10.64 14.60 17.44
C LYS A 234 9.68 14.03 16.39
N ASN A 235 8.39 14.02 16.75
CA ASN A 235 7.31 13.58 15.86
C ASN A 235 6.72 14.78 15.10
#